data_77c9017ade5cc55d26d31c8afbb22e02
#
_entry.id   77c9017ade5cc55d26d31c8afbb22e02
#
_cell.length_a   1.000
_cell.length_b   1.000
_cell.length_c   1.000
_cell.angle_alpha   90.00
_cell.angle_beta   90.00
_cell.angle_gamma   90.00
#
_symmetry.space_group_name_H-M   'P 1'
#
loop_
_entity.id
_entity.type
_entity.pdbx_description
1 polymer ?
#
loop_
_entity_poly.entity_id
_entity_poly.type
_entity_poly.pdbx_seq_one_letter_code
_entity_poly.pdbx_strand_id
1 'polypeptide(L)'
;MYSTTKKTTLKRLALIYALLLALLFPSAGFAAVRDSDELDGVPWIDFGIQTEIMPDVTMVAGALVTGDGRILWSRNLDERRSPASIVKVMTAILAIENLDEDEEITLPAMPITYVESRAHLREGDILTREQLLKALLLPSGNDAAIAIAIAVAEDMPSFIDMMNERAQELGMTNTQFRNASGMDHGGQFSTARDIATMSRFAMSLPAFREVVALSEASIQIDRGTLDLVNTNILLESYNGATGVKTGRTLQAGFSHVMSAERDGFELFAVVLGTTQYLTRFFEARFLLDFGFTHFREQKLALENTVVGRARVINFPDRTVQVAMSEDVTLRVLDLAGSIEQSIEIEDARSPIRRGDEMGQVNFVQRGRLIARIPLVATQDVDNPFFLVQWYYNFVIAWRGR
;
A
#
# COMPACT_ATOMS: atom_id res chain seq x y z
N MET A 1 -33.32 -19.04 -59.68
CA MET A 1 -33.86 -18.07 -58.71
C MET A 1 -33.79 -18.56 -57.24
N TYR A 2 -32.68 -19.13 -56.79
CA TYR A 2 -32.58 -19.73 -55.41
C TYR A 2 -31.35 -19.30 -54.62
N SER A 3 -30.61 -18.31 -55.10
CA SER A 3 -29.30 -17.92 -54.45
C SER A 3 -29.35 -16.64 -53.61
N THR A 4 -30.33 -15.78 -53.79
CA THR A 4 -30.40 -14.45 -53.13
C THR A 4 -31.07 -14.48 -51.73
N THR A 5 -31.95 -15.43 -51.47
CA THR A 5 -32.67 -15.53 -50.20
C THR A 5 -31.83 -16.07 -49.07
N LYS A 6 -30.88 -16.96 -49.29
CA LYS A 6 -29.97 -17.51 -48.28
C LYS A 6 -28.97 -16.48 -47.76
N LYS A 7 -28.48 -15.57 -48.59
CA LYS A 7 -27.51 -14.50 -48.16
C LYS A 7 -28.14 -13.44 -47.29
N THR A 8 -29.43 -13.12 -47.53
CA THR A 8 -30.20 -12.18 -46.70
C THR A 8 -30.54 -12.72 -45.33
N THR A 9 -30.86 -14.03 -45.25
CA THR A 9 -31.17 -14.68 -43.96
C THR A 9 -29.94 -14.85 -43.09
N LEU A 10 -28.77 -15.18 -43.67
CA LEU A 10 -27.47 -15.22 -42.91
C LEU A 10 -27.06 -13.85 -42.39
N LYS A 11 -27.24 -12.80 -43.17
CA LYS A 11 -26.95 -11.42 -42.71
C LYS A 11 -27.88 -10.95 -41.60
N ARG A 12 -29.13 -11.33 -41.63
CA ARG A 12 -30.11 -11.04 -40.55
C ARG A 12 -29.82 -11.83 -39.28
N LEU A 13 -29.45 -13.10 -39.39
CA LEU A 13 -28.99 -13.91 -38.25
C LEU A 13 -27.70 -13.40 -37.64
N ALA A 14 -26.71 -12.98 -38.42
CA ALA A 14 -25.47 -12.36 -37.94
C ALA A 14 -25.71 -11.02 -37.24
N LEU A 15 -26.67 -10.22 -37.75
CA LEU A 15 -27.04 -8.94 -37.12
C LEU A 15 -27.81 -9.16 -35.80
N ILE A 16 -28.69 -10.16 -35.73
CA ILE A 16 -29.37 -10.53 -34.49
C ILE A 16 -28.39 -11.12 -33.47
N TYR A 17 -27.40 -11.90 -33.92
CA TYR A 17 -26.36 -12.43 -33.03
C TYR A 17 -25.43 -11.32 -32.51
N ALA A 18 -25.10 -10.35 -33.34
CA ALA A 18 -24.33 -9.16 -32.93
C ALA A 18 -25.11 -8.27 -31.97
N LEU A 19 -26.44 -8.11 -32.17
CA LEU A 19 -27.31 -7.38 -31.24
C LEU A 19 -27.52 -8.13 -29.92
N LEU A 20 -27.63 -9.48 -29.96
CA LEU A 20 -27.69 -10.29 -28.76
C LEU A 20 -26.37 -10.31 -27.99
N LEU A 21 -25.22 -10.30 -28.66
CA LEU A 21 -23.90 -10.11 -28.03
C LEU A 21 -23.79 -8.72 -27.42
N ALA A 22 -24.29 -7.68 -28.05
CA ALA A 22 -24.31 -6.32 -27.49
C ALA A 22 -25.25 -6.17 -26.27
N LEU A 23 -26.30 -7.02 -26.17
CA LEU A 23 -27.20 -7.08 -25.01
C LEU A 23 -26.66 -7.97 -23.88
N LEU A 24 -25.74 -8.91 -24.19
CA LEU A 24 -25.07 -9.76 -23.21
C LEU A 24 -23.82 -9.12 -22.59
N PHE A 25 -23.25 -8.11 -23.26
CA PHE A 25 -22.29 -7.19 -22.69
C PHE A 25 -23.02 -5.85 -22.52
N PRO A 26 -23.64 -5.59 -21.33
CA PRO A 26 -24.00 -4.22 -21.03
C PRO A 26 -22.73 -3.41 -21.27
N SER A 27 -22.84 -2.36 -22.08
CA SER A 27 -21.76 -1.38 -22.26
C SER A 27 -21.16 -1.18 -20.88
N ALA A 28 -19.91 -1.61 -20.68
CA ALA A 28 -19.18 -1.27 -19.49
C ALA A 28 -19.27 0.26 -19.42
N GLY A 29 -20.22 0.74 -18.62
CA GLY A 29 -20.30 2.17 -18.33
C GLY A 29 -18.92 2.49 -17.80
N PHE A 30 -18.20 3.35 -18.49
CA PHE A 30 -16.93 3.87 -18.01
C PHE A 30 -17.17 4.30 -16.57
N ALA A 31 -16.49 3.69 -15.62
CA ALA A 31 -16.59 4.11 -14.25
C ALA A 31 -16.08 5.54 -14.22
N ALA A 32 -16.98 6.46 -13.91
CA ALA A 32 -16.60 7.86 -13.83
C ALA A 32 -15.65 8.03 -12.64
N VAL A 33 -14.53 8.71 -12.86
CA VAL A 33 -13.73 9.24 -11.77
C VAL A 33 -14.66 10.07 -10.88
N ARG A 34 -14.64 9.79 -9.59
CA ARG A 34 -15.51 10.51 -8.65
C ARG A 34 -14.79 11.74 -8.11
N ASP A 35 -15.52 12.82 -7.88
CA ASP A 35 -14.96 14.04 -7.28
C ASP A 35 -14.33 13.79 -5.90
N SER A 36 -14.75 12.71 -5.23
CA SER A 36 -14.19 12.26 -3.94
C SER A 36 -12.88 11.48 -4.02
N ASP A 37 -12.36 11.21 -5.23
CA ASP A 37 -11.07 10.52 -5.36
C ASP A 37 -9.94 11.48 -5.01
N GLU A 38 -8.93 10.99 -4.32
CA GLU A 38 -7.77 11.75 -3.88
C GLU A 38 -6.47 11.16 -4.42
N LEU A 39 -5.53 12.02 -4.75
CA LEU A 39 -4.14 11.70 -5.04
C LEU A 39 -3.25 12.33 -3.98
N ASP A 40 -2.42 11.52 -3.32
CA ASP A 40 -1.50 11.97 -2.27
C ASP A 40 -2.20 12.83 -1.19
N GLY A 41 -3.47 12.47 -0.86
CA GLY A 41 -4.30 13.17 0.13
C GLY A 41 -4.88 14.50 -0.32
N VAL A 42 -4.90 14.77 -1.63
CA VAL A 42 -5.51 16.00 -2.22
C VAL A 42 -6.55 15.57 -3.25
N PRO A 43 -7.73 16.23 -3.32
CA PRO A 43 -8.71 15.96 -4.35
C PRO A 43 -8.07 15.98 -5.75
N TRP A 44 -8.30 14.94 -6.55
CA TRP A 44 -7.62 14.79 -7.85
C TRP A 44 -7.91 15.97 -8.81
N ILE A 45 -9.09 16.57 -8.71
CA ILE A 45 -9.50 17.70 -9.54
C ILE A 45 -8.57 18.91 -9.37
N ASP A 46 -8.00 19.08 -8.18
CA ASP A 46 -7.06 20.16 -7.88
C ASP A 46 -5.72 19.99 -8.59
N PHE A 47 -5.43 18.78 -9.12
CA PHE A 47 -4.22 18.54 -9.90
C PHE A 47 -4.33 19.04 -11.33
N GLY A 48 -5.53 19.34 -11.85
CA GLY A 48 -5.73 19.67 -13.25
C GLY A 48 -5.38 18.52 -14.21
N ILE A 49 -5.43 17.29 -13.72
CA ILE A 49 -5.12 16.07 -14.48
C ILE A 49 -6.36 15.71 -15.31
N GLN A 50 -6.11 15.20 -16.52
CA GLN A 50 -7.19 14.69 -17.36
C GLN A 50 -7.78 13.40 -16.74
N THR A 51 -9.09 13.27 -16.80
CA THR A 51 -9.84 12.15 -16.21
C THR A 51 -9.34 10.78 -16.70
N GLU A 52 -8.88 10.72 -17.97
CA GLU A 52 -8.41 9.51 -18.62
C GLU A 52 -7.11 8.95 -18.02
N ILE A 53 -6.38 9.76 -17.25
CA ILE A 53 -5.15 9.34 -16.55
C ILE A 53 -5.49 8.68 -15.22
N MET A 54 -6.64 9.02 -14.64
CA MET A 54 -7.07 8.48 -13.34
C MET A 54 -7.46 7.01 -13.45
N PRO A 55 -7.29 6.20 -12.37
CA PRO A 55 -7.73 4.81 -12.36
C PRO A 55 -9.24 4.68 -12.65
N ASP A 56 -9.59 3.96 -13.71
CA ASP A 56 -10.98 3.66 -14.07
C ASP A 56 -11.48 2.50 -13.20
N VAL A 57 -12.09 2.82 -12.06
CA VAL A 57 -12.50 1.85 -11.04
C VAL A 57 -13.94 2.08 -10.58
N THR A 58 -14.67 0.97 -10.33
CA THR A 58 -16.08 0.97 -9.90
C THR A 58 -16.25 0.66 -8.42
N MET A 59 -15.20 0.24 -7.73
CA MET A 59 -15.24 -0.08 -6.29
C MET A 59 -15.90 1.01 -5.46
N VAL A 60 -16.51 0.63 -4.36
CA VAL A 60 -17.16 1.59 -3.45
C VAL A 60 -16.13 2.34 -2.64
N ALA A 61 -15.13 1.65 -2.10
CA ALA A 61 -14.02 2.23 -1.34
C ALA A 61 -12.72 1.53 -1.69
N GLY A 62 -11.61 2.24 -1.62
CA GLY A 62 -10.31 1.66 -1.92
C GLY A 62 -9.14 2.60 -1.65
N ALA A 63 -7.94 2.05 -1.74
CA ALA A 63 -6.70 2.79 -1.59
C ALA A 63 -5.56 2.14 -2.37
N LEU A 64 -4.63 2.96 -2.82
CA LEU A 64 -3.30 2.57 -3.27
C LEU A 64 -2.28 3.11 -2.27
N VAL A 65 -1.51 2.22 -1.65
CA VAL A 65 -0.64 2.56 -0.52
C VAL A 65 0.74 1.96 -0.74
N THR A 66 1.79 2.69 -0.38
CA THR A 66 3.18 2.19 -0.44
C THR A 66 3.51 1.26 0.73
N GLY A 67 4.59 0.48 0.60
CA GLY A 67 5.11 -0.36 1.69
C GLY A 67 5.39 0.40 2.98
N ASP A 68 5.81 1.68 2.93
CA ASP A 68 6.02 2.54 4.09
C ASP A 68 4.74 3.25 4.60
N GLY A 69 3.60 3.11 3.90
CA GLY A 69 2.27 3.56 4.35
C GLY A 69 1.80 4.88 3.80
N ARG A 70 2.50 5.47 2.84
CA ARG A 70 2.00 6.66 2.13
C ARG A 70 0.81 6.27 1.25
N ILE A 71 -0.29 7.01 1.37
CA ILE A 71 -1.48 6.83 0.53
C ILE A 71 -1.27 7.62 -0.76
N LEU A 72 -1.20 6.90 -1.88
CA LEU A 72 -0.95 7.48 -3.20
C LEU A 72 -2.25 7.86 -3.92
N TRP A 73 -3.28 7.05 -3.74
CA TRP A 73 -4.63 7.26 -4.25
C TRP A 73 -5.64 6.70 -3.26
N SER A 74 -6.80 7.34 -3.15
CA SER A 74 -7.90 6.84 -2.34
C SER A 74 -9.27 7.21 -2.90
N ARG A 75 -10.25 6.38 -2.54
CA ARG A 75 -11.69 6.59 -2.73
C ARG A 75 -12.41 6.15 -1.47
N ASN A 76 -13.19 7.04 -0.85
CA ASN A 76 -13.96 6.74 0.36
C ASN A 76 -13.12 6.01 1.42
N LEU A 77 -11.89 6.51 1.65
CA LEU A 77 -10.82 5.85 2.39
C LEU A 77 -11.23 5.36 3.78
N ASP A 78 -12.06 6.14 4.47
CA ASP A 78 -12.52 5.90 5.84
C ASP A 78 -14.00 5.45 5.93
N GLU A 79 -14.60 5.10 4.77
CA GLU A 79 -15.96 4.53 4.76
C GLU A 79 -15.96 3.12 5.38
N ARG A 80 -16.81 2.92 6.40
CA ARG A 80 -16.96 1.63 7.07
C ARG A 80 -17.68 0.62 6.16
N ARG A 81 -17.01 -0.49 5.88
CA ARG A 81 -17.50 -1.55 5.00
C ARG A 81 -17.33 -2.92 5.66
N SER A 82 -18.17 -3.89 5.28
CA SER A 82 -17.93 -5.30 5.63
C SER A 82 -16.61 -5.76 4.97
N PRO A 83 -15.62 -6.24 5.75
CA PRO A 83 -14.32 -6.65 5.21
C PRO A 83 -14.35 -8.03 4.53
N ALA A 84 -15.40 -8.81 4.70
CA ALA A 84 -15.46 -10.21 4.27
C ALA A 84 -14.24 -11.00 4.75
N SER A 85 -13.79 -12.00 3.97
CA SER A 85 -12.63 -12.86 4.32
C SER A 85 -11.29 -12.14 4.42
N ILE A 86 -11.22 -10.82 4.22
CA ILE A 86 -10.02 -10.04 4.54
C ILE A 86 -9.75 -10.05 6.06
N VAL A 87 -10.77 -10.28 6.88
CA VAL A 87 -10.66 -10.55 8.33
C VAL A 87 -9.60 -11.61 8.64
N LYS A 88 -9.45 -12.62 7.79
CA LYS A 88 -8.49 -13.72 7.98
C LYS A 88 -7.03 -13.28 8.01
N VAL A 89 -6.74 -12.06 7.55
CA VAL A 89 -5.39 -11.45 7.73
C VAL A 89 -5.12 -11.23 9.22
N MET A 90 -6.08 -10.70 9.99
CA MET A 90 -5.95 -10.56 11.45
C MET A 90 -5.89 -11.92 12.14
N THR A 91 -6.69 -12.88 11.70
CA THR A 91 -6.63 -14.26 12.22
C THR A 91 -5.24 -14.89 12.01
N ALA A 92 -4.63 -14.64 10.85
CA ALA A 92 -3.27 -15.11 10.56
C ALA A 92 -2.21 -14.39 11.41
N ILE A 93 -2.34 -13.08 11.62
CA ILE A 93 -1.45 -12.31 12.52
C ILE A 93 -1.45 -12.94 13.92
N LEU A 94 -2.64 -13.14 14.50
CA LEU A 94 -2.75 -13.74 15.83
C LEU A 94 -2.24 -15.18 15.88
N ALA A 95 -2.43 -15.97 14.83
CA ALA A 95 -1.85 -17.31 14.73
C ALA A 95 -0.31 -17.27 14.76
N ILE A 96 0.30 -16.33 14.03
CA ILE A 96 1.76 -16.19 13.97
C ILE A 96 2.32 -15.70 15.30
N GLU A 97 1.62 -14.81 15.98
CA GLU A 97 2.06 -14.21 17.25
C GLU A 97 1.87 -15.13 18.47
N ASN A 98 0.97 -16.13 18.41
CA ASN A 98 0.58 -16.91 19.58
C ASN A 98 0.75 -18.43 19.46
N LEU A 99 1.02 -18.97 18.27
CA LEU A 99 1.27 -20.40 18.05
C LEU A 99 2.73 -20.62 17.74
N ASP A 100 3.33 -21.64 18.35
CA ASP A 100 4.70 -22.05 18.02
C ASP A 100 4.79 -22.62 16.60
N GLU A 101 5.94 -22.43 15.95
CA GLU A 101 6.11 -22.80 14.53
C GLU A 101 5.98 -24.30 14.29
N ASP A 102 6.63 -25.08 15.14
CA ASP A 102 6.76 -26.52 15.02
C ASP A 102 5.74 -27.31 15.86
N GLU A 103 4.84 -26.61 16.60
CA GLU A 103 3.83 -27.26 17.42
C GLU A 103 2.79 -27.97 16.56
N GLU A 104 2.53 -29.23 16.88
CA GLU A 104 1.45 -30.01 16.31
C GLU A 104 0.13 -29.72 17.03
N ILE A 105 -0.79 -29.12 16.32
CA ILE A 105 -2.09 -28.70 16.83
C ILE A 105 -3.15 -29.73 16.41
N THR A 106 -3.71 -30.46 17.37
CA THR A 106 -4.85 -31.36 17.12
C THR A 106 -6.12 -30.54 17.06
N LEU A 107 -6.84 -30.60 15.93
CA LEU A 107 -8.04 -29.80 15.73
C LEU A 107 -9.20 -30.33 16.59
N PRO A 108 -9.87 -29.43 17.35
CA PRO A 108 -11.05 -29.77 18.14
C PRO A 108 -12.28 -29.98 17.27
N ALA A 109 -13.37 -30.44 17.88
CA ALA A 109 -14.69 -30.42 17.24
C ALA A 109 -15.06 -28.98 16.86
N MET A 110 -15.24 -28.75 15.56
CA MET A 110 -15.57 -27.44 15.03
C MET A 110 -17.05 -27.37 14.63
N PRO A 111 -17.81 -26.38 15.11
CA PRO A 111 -19.17 -26.17 14.66
C PRO A 111 -19.17 -25.63 13.21
N ILE A 112 -18.97 -26.51 12.23
CA ILE A 112 -18.93 -26.13 10.82
C ILE A 112 -20.36 -26.01 10.30
N THR A 113 -20.92 -24.82 10.42
CA THR A 113 -22.25 -24.49 9.89
C THR A 113 -22.20 -23.90 8.47
N TYR A 114 -20.99 -23.60 7.95
CA TYR A 114 -20.81 -22.88 6.68
C TYR A 114 -20.36 -23.82 5.57
N VAL A 115 -21.04 -23.73 4.42
CA VAL A 115 -20.75 -24.55 3.23
C VAL A 115 -19.67 -23.92 2.36
N GLU A 116 -19.49 -22.58 2.43
CA GLU A 116 -18.59 -21.82 1.54
C GLU A 116 -17.18 -21.69 2.11
N SER A 117 -16.18 -21.67 1.23
CA SER A 117 -14.75 -21.40 1.53
C SER A 117 -14.19 -22.31 2.64
N ARG A 118 -13.85 -23.55 2.28
CA ARG A 118 -13.32 -24.55 3.21
C ARG A 118 -11.99 -25.11 2.72
N ALA A 119 -11.08 -25.35 3.65
CA ALA A 119 -9.89 -26.17 3.43
C ALA A 119 -10.16 -27.68 3.65
N HIS A 120 -11.40 -28.04 4.01
CA HIS A 120 -11.83 -29.42 4.31
C HIS A 120 -11.12 -30.05 5.52
N LEU A 121 -10.78 -29.23 6.50
CA LEU A 121 -10.26 -29.69 7.78
C LEU A 121 -11.36 -30.38 8.61
N ARG A 122 -10.94 -31.31 9.47
CA ARG A 122 -11.84 -32.12 10.32
C ARG A 122 -11.32 -32.16 11.76
N GLU A 123 -12.21 -32.46 12.67
CA GLU A 123 -11.87 -32.85 14.04
C GLU A 123 -10.84 -33.99 14.05
N GLY A 124 -9.81 -33.87 14.86
CA GLY A 124 -8.73 -34.84 14.99
C GLY A 124 -7.62 -34.71 13.94
N ASP A 125 -7.76 -33.86 12.90
CA ASP A 125 -6.62 -33.55 12.03
C ASP A 125 -5.51 -32.90 12.86
N ILE A 126 -4.26 -33.25 12.61
CA ILE A 126 -3.08 -32.68 13.27
C ILE A 126 -2.34 -31.82 12.26
N LEU A 127 -2.14 -30.53 12.58
CA LEU A 127 -1.52 -29.55 11.69
C LEU A 127 -0.53 -28.67 12.44
N THR A 128 0.53 -28.26 11.76
CA THR A 128 1.41 -27.20 12.23
C THR A 128 0.81 -25.81 11.96
N ARG A 129 1.37 -24.78 12.59
CA ARG A 129 1.00 -23.37 12.33
C ARG A 129 1.05 -23.03 10.83
N GLU A 130 2.13 -23.42 10.14
CA GLU A 130 2.30 -23.19 8.70
C GLU A 130 1.18 -23.84 7.88
N GLN A 131 0.82 -25.08 8.17
CA GLN A 131 -0.27 -25.79 7.49
C GLN A 131 -1.63 -25.12 7.74
N LEU A 132 -1.88 -24.63 8.96
CA LEU A 132 -3.08 -23.87 9.30
C LEU A 132 -3.13 -22.55 8.54
N LEU A 133 -2.00 -21.84 8.41
CA LEU A 133 -1.91 -20.59 7.63
C LEU A 133 -2.19 -20.85 6.14
N LYS A 134 -1.64 -21.93 5.55
CA LYS A 134 -1.95 -22.34 4.17
C LYS A 134 -3.44 -22.63 3.99
N ALA A 135 -4.04 -23.39 4.90
CA ALA A 135 -5.45 -23.72 4.90
C ALA A 135 -6.36 -22.47 5.07
N LEU A 136 -5.92 -21.49 5.86
CA LEU A 136 -6.63 -20.23 6.11
C LEU A 136 -6.60 -19.29 4.90
N LEU A 137 -5.41 -19.09 4.32
CA LEU A 137 -5.13 -17.98 3.43
C LEU A 137 -5.34 -18.33 1.95
N LEU A 138 -4.95 -19.52 1.49
CA LEU A 138 -5.05 -19.91 0.08
C LEU A 138 -6.53 -20.10 -0.35
N PRO A 139 -7.23 -21.15 0.14
CA PRO A 139 -8.62 -21.38 -0.22
C PRO A 139 -9.59 -20.48 0.57
N SER A 140 -9.04 -19.63 1.47
CA SER A 140 -9.84 -18.82 2.37
C SER A 140 -10.67 -19.62 3.37
N GLY A 141 -10.09 -20.70 3.95
CA GLY A 141 -10.79 -21.68 4.78
C GLY A 141 -11.45 -21.08 6.03
N ASN A 142 -12.78 -21.20 6.13
CA ASN A 142 -13.53 -20.80 7.33
C ASN A 142 -13.31 -21.79 8.47
N ASP A 143 -13.14 -23.07 8.14
CA ASP A 143 -12.74 -24.14 9.07
C ASP A 143 -11.37 -23.86 9.69
N ALA A 144 -10.38 -23.47 8.90
CA ALA A 144 -9.08 -23.08 9.41
C ALA A 144 -9.15 -21.83 10.32
N ALA A 145 -10.01 -20.86 10.00
CA ALA A 145 -10.20 -19.68 10.86
C ALA A 145 -10.76 -20.04 12.23
N ILE A 146 -11.72 -20.97 12.29
CA ILE A 146 -12.29 -21.47 13.58
C ILE A 146 -11.22 -22.28 14.32
N ALA A 147 -10.51 -23.16 13.64
CA ALA A 147 -9.44 -23.96 14.24
C ALA A 147 -8.39 -23.09 14.90
N ILE A 148 -7.90 -22.07 14.20
CA ILE A 148 -6.92 -21.11 14.75
C ILE A 148 -7.49 -20.37 15.95
N ALA A 149 -8.74 -19.88 15.87
CA ALA A 149 -9.35 -19.15 16.99
C ALA A 149 -9.41 -19.98 18.27
N ILE A 150 -9.76 -21.27 18.15
CA ILE A 150 -9.81 -22.19 19.29
C ILE A 150 -8.40 -22.53 19.77
N ALA A 151 -7.45 -22.76 18.87
CA ALA A 151 -6.08 -23.08 19.24
C ALA A 151 -5.36 -21.92 19.98
N VAL A 152 -5.65 -20.66 19.59
CA VAL A 152 -5.01 -19.48 20.19
C VAL A 152 -5.67 -19.05 21.48
N ALA A 153 -7.00 -19.08 21.58
CA ALA A 153 -7.74 -18.42 22.65
C ALA A 153 -8.77 -19.33 23.37
N GLU A 154 -8.75 -20.65 23.09
CA GLU A 154 -9.64 -21.65 23.63
C GLU A 154 -11.11 -21.49 23.23
N ASP A 155 -11.58 -20.25 23.02
CA ASP A 155 -12.94 -19.94 22.56
C ASP A 155 -13.01 -18.75 21.59
N MET A 156 -14.11 -18.67 20.86
CA MET A 156 -14.32 -17.62 19.85
C MET A 156 -14.48 -16.21 20.46
N PRO A 157 -15.22 -15.99 21.57
CA PRO A 157 -15.31 -14.67 22.20
C PRO A 157 -13.95 -14.10 22.59
N SER A 158 -13.11 -14.87 23.28
CA SER A 158 -11.75 -14.48 23.69
C SER A 158 -10.89 -14.14 22.47
N PHE A 159 -10.98 -14.94 21.40
CA PHE A 159 -10.26 -14.65 20.16
C PHE A 159 -10.71 -13.34 19.49
N ILE A 160 -12.02 -13.05 19.50
CA ILE A 160 -12.56 -11.79 18.96
C ILE A 160 -12.06 -10.59 19.78
N ASP A 161 -11.96 -10.72 21.09
CA ASP A 161 -11.40 -9.67 21.95
C ASP A 161 -9.93 -9.41 21.57
N MET A 162 -9.10 -10.46 21.45
CA MET A 162 -7.71 -10.34 20.97
C MET A 162 -7.63 -9.67 19.59
N MET A 163 -8.51 -10.03 18.63
CA MET A 163 -8.54 -9.39 17.32
C MET A 163 -8.78 -7.88 17.41
N ASN A 164 -9.69 -7.46 18.27
CA ASN A 164 -10.03 -6.04 18.43
C ASN A 164 -8.95 -5.28 19.20
N GLU A 165 -8.33 -5.86 20.21
CA GLU A 165 -7.17 -5.30 20.90
C GLU A 165 -6.02 -5.10 19.92
N ARG A 166 -5.70 -6.15 19.13
CA ARG A 166 -4.63 -6.06 18.14
C ARG A 166 -4.91 -5.01 17.07
N ALA A 167 -6.17 -4.86 16.66
CA ALA A 167 -6.56 -3.79 15.72
C ALA A 167 -6.27 -2.40 16.31
N GLN A 168 -6.59 -2.16 17.60
CA GLN A 168 -6.29 -0.88 18.26
C GLN A 168 -4.78 -0.63 18.35
N GLU A 169 -3.98 -1.63 18.69
CA GLU A 169 -2.51 -1.53 18.76
C GLU A 169 -1.90 -1.18 17.39
N LEU A 170 -2.48 -1.70 16.30
CA LEU A 170 -2.08 -1.36 14.93
C LEU A 170 -2.60 0.00 14.45
N GLY A 171 -3.39 0.71 15.27
CA GLY A 171 -3.99 2.00 14.91
C GLY A 171 -5.22 1.90 14.00
N MET A 172 -5.86 0.74 13.90
CA MET A 172 -7.07 0.50 13.12
C MET A 172 -8.32 0.99 13.85
N THR A 173 -8.44 2.30 14.03
CA THR A 173 -9.45 2.95 14.89
C THR A 173 -10.88 2.87 14.34
N ASN A 174 -11.05 2.51 13.06
CA ASN A 174 -12.35 2.34 12.40
C ASN A 174 -12.61 0.88 12.02
N THR A 175 -12.16 -0.06 12.86
CA THR A 175 -12.35 -1.50 12.64
C THR A 175 -12.98 -2.16 13.87
N GLN A 176 -13.92 -3.07 13.61
CA GLN A 176 -14.53 -3.92 14.62
C GLN A 176 -14.70 -5.33 14.05
N PHE A 177 -14.05 -6.30 14.67
CA PHE A 177 -14.21 -7.72 14.36
C PHE A 177 -15.31 -8.37 15.22
N ARG A 178 -16.02 -9.34 14.65
CA ARG A 178 -17.08 -10.11 15.30
C ARG A 178 -16.95 -11.62 15.08
N ASN A 179 -16.06 -12.04 14.20
CA ASN A 179 -15.69 -13.45 13.99
C ASN A 179 -14.32 -13.53 13.33
N ALA A 180 -13.70 -14.71 13.36
CA ALA A 180 -12.37 -14.97 12.79
C ALA A 180 -12.36 -15.16 11.27
N SER A 181 -13.52 -15.39 10.62
CA SER A 181 -13.59 -15.79 9.23
C SER A 181 -14.00 -14.69 8.25
N GLY A 182 -14.64 -13.61 8.75
CA GLY A 182 -15.17 -12.52 7.93
C GLY A 182 -16.56 -12.78 7.36
N MET A 183 -17.31 -13.75 7.89
CA MET A 183 -18.73 -13.93 7.56
C MET A 183 -19.53 -12.71 8.00
N ASP A 184 -20.60 -12.39 7.25
CA ASP A 184 -21.44 -11.24 7.56
C ASP A 184 -22.00 -11.31 8.99
N HIS A 185 -21.79 -10.23 9.74
CA HIS A 185 -22.29 -10.07 11.10
C HIS A 185 -22.61 -8.60 11.36
N GLY A 186 -23.74 -8.34 12.01
CA GLY A 186 -24.09 -6.98 12.42
C GLY A 186 -23.00 -6.37 13.35
N GLY A 187 -22.47 -5.21 12.96
CA GLY A 187 -21.42 -4.52 13.71
C GLY A 187 -19.99 -4.98 13.41
N GLN A 188 -19.77 -5.84 12.38
CA GLN A 188 -18.44 -6.10 11.81
C GLN A 188 -18.15 -5.14 10.67
N PHE A 189 -17.09 -4.35 10.79
CA PHE A 189 -16.70 -3.39 9.75
C PHE A 189 -15.20 -3.10 9.81
N SER A 190 -14.69 -2.56 8.71
CA SER A 190 -13.35 -1.96 8.58
C SER A 190 -13.39 -0.88 7.51
N THR A 191 -12.25 -0.23 7.24
CA THR A 191 -12.07 0.79 6.21
C THR A 191 -10.93 0.42 5.27
N ALA A 192 -10.83 1.08 4.12
CA ALA A 192 -9.70 0.85 3.21
C ALA A 192 -8.36 1.23 3.86
N ARG A 193 -8.35 2.27 4.70
CA ARG A 193 -7.18 2.69 5.49
C ARG A 193 -6.74 1.60 6.47
N ASP A 194 -7.65 1.13 7.30
CA ASP A 194 -7.34 0.14 8.34
C ASP A 194 -6.94 -1.20 7.73
N ILE A 195 -7.61 -1.62 6.65
CA ILE A 195 -7.25 -2.82 5.89
C ILE A 195 -5.84 -2.70 5.29
N ALA A 196 -5.47 -1.53 4.73
CA ALA A 196 -4.11 -1.31 4.24
C ALA A 196 -3.08 -1.41 5.37
N THR A 197 -3.37 -0.81 6.53
CA THR A 197 -2.52 -0.88 7.73
C THR A 197 -2.31 -2.32 8.18
N MET A 198 -3.38 -3.07 8.35
CA MET A 198 -3.34 -4.49 8.72
C MET A 198 -2.54 -5.33 7.70
N SER A 199 -2.80 -5.13 6.42
CA SER A 199 -2.17 -5.92 5.37
C SER A 199 -0.67 -5.64 5.26
N ARG A 200 -0.25 -4.39 5.40
CA ARG A 200 1.17 -4.02 5.43
C ARG A 200 1.87 -4.63 6.63
N PHE A 201 1.26 -4.58 7.82
CA PHE A 201 1.81 -5.24 9.00
C PHE A 201 1.94 -6.75 8.79
N ALA A 202 0.89 -7.41 8.29
CA ALA A 202 0.93 -8.84 8.01
C ALA A 202 2.05 -9.21 7.01
N MET A 203 2.24 -8.41 5.96
CA MET A 203 3.30 -8.61 4.96
C MET A 203 4.72 -8.37 5.51
N SER A 204 4.87 -7.72 6.65
CA SER A 204 6.15 -7.61 7.36
C SER A 204 6.52 -8.88 8.14
N LEU A 205 5.56 -9.80 8.34
CA LEU A 205 5.76 -11.09 8.99
C LEU A 205 6.19 -12.13 7.94
N PRO A 206 7.42 -12.69 8.00
CA PRO A 206 7.91 -13.64 6.98
C PRO A 206 6.96 -14.82 6.75
N ALA A 207 6.47 -15.45 7.81
CA ALA A 207 5.57 -16.59 7.73
C ALA A 207 4.24 -16.26 6.99
N PHE A 208 3.73 -15.03 7.12
CA PHE A 208 2.56 -14.59 6.36
C PHE A 208 2.90 -14.35 4.89
N ARG A 209 3.97 -13.57 4.63
CA ARG A 209 4.40 -13.17 3.29
C ARG A 209 4.69 -14.41 2.41
N GLU A 210 5.38 -15.39 2.94
CA GLU A 210 5.69 -16.63 2.24
C GLU A 210 4.42 -17.39 1.83
N VAL A 211 3.45 -17.53 2.73
CA VAL A 211 2.22 -18.28 2.47
C VAL A 211 1.34 -17.57 1.44
N VAL A 212 1.11 -16.26 1.57
CA VAL A 212 0.19 -15.57 0.65
C VAL A 212 0.73 -15.39 -0.76
N ALA A 213 2.03 -15.57 -0.96
CA ALA A 213 2.68 -15.55 -2.26
C ALA A 213 2.51 -16.86 -3.06
N LEU A 214 2.08 -17.95 -2.40
CA LEU A 214 1.84 -19.23 -3.08
C LEU A 214 0.55 -19.20 -3.89
N SER A 215 0.60 -19.61 -5.16
CA SER A 215 -0.60 -19.82 -5.98
C SER A 215 -1.32 -21.10 -5.59
N GLU A 216 -0.59 -22.12 -5.15
CA GLU A 216 -1.09 -23.40 -4.66
C GLU A 216 -0.13 -24.01 -3.64
N ALA A 217 -0.63 -24.92 -2.82
CA ALA A 217 0.16 -25.72 -1.90
C ALA A 217 -0.54 -27.04 -1.56
N SER A 218 0.24 -28.05 -1.21
CA SER A 218 -0.30 -29.31 -0.65
C SER A 218 0.16 -29.44 0.80
N ILE A 219 -0.76 -29.81 1.69
CA ILE A 219 -0.47 -30.14 3.09
C ILE A 219 -0.73 -31.61 3.36
N GLN A 220 0.15 -32.23 4.14
CA GLN A 220 0.00 -33.61 4.58
C GLN A 220 -0.72 -33.64 5.91
N ILE A 221 -1.72 -34.49 6.01
CA ILE A 221 -2.47 -34.79 7.24
C ILE A 221 -2.64 -36.32 7.34
N ASP A 222 -3.00 -36.86 8.50
CA ASP A 222 -3.08 -38.32 8.75
C ASP A 222 -3.94 -39.06 7.74
N ARG A 223 -5.01 -38.44 7.26
CA ARG A 223 -5.96 -39.03 6.28
C ARG A 223 -5.59 -38.79 4.81
N GLY A 224 -4.40 -38.26 4.51
CA GLY A 224 -3.90 -38.03 3.15
C GLY A 224 -3.46 -36.59 2.87
N THR A 225 -3.38 -36.23 1.60
CA THR A 225 -2.97 -34.92 1.13
C THR A 225 -4.18 -34.01 0.87
N LEU A 226 -4.11 -32.76 1.28
CA LEU A 226 -5.05 -31.70 0.90
C LEU A 226 -4.36 -30.72 -0.04
N ASP A 227 -4.89 -30.59 -1.26
CA ASP A 227 -4.43 -29.61 -2.23
C ASP A 227 -5.19 -28.30 -2.04
N LEU A 228 -4.47 -27.22 -1.89
CA LEU A 228 -4.98 -25.88 -1.56
C LEU A 228 -4.63 -24.92 -2.70
N VAL A 229 -5.63 -24.25 -3.26
CA VAL A 229 -5.45 -23.29 -4.35
C VAL A 229 -5.77 -21.88 -3.83
N ASN A 230 -4.89 -20.94 -4.14
CA ASN A 230 -5.07 -19.55 -3.75
C ASN A 230 -6.19 -18.89 -4.58
N THR A 231 -7.06 -18.17 -3.91
CA THR A 231 -8.15 -17.41 -4.55
C THR A 231 -7.67 -16.15 -5.26
N ASN A 232 -6.41 -15.75 -5.08
CA ASN A 232 -5.79 -14.62 -5.76
C ASN A 232 -5.20 -15.04 -7.12
N ILE A 233 -5.98 -14.91 -8.19
CA ILE A 233 -5.57 -15.30 -9.55
C ILE A 233 -4.47 -14.41 -10.15
N LEU A 234 -4.15 -13.26 -9.53
CA LEU A 234 -3.10 -12.36 -10.02
C LEU A 234 -1.69 -12.82 -9.64
N LEU A 235 -1.53 -13.76 -8.72
CA LEU A 235 -0.20 -14.26 -8.32
C LEU A 235 0.61 -14.81 -9.49
N GLU A 236 -0.04 -15.44 -10.47
CA GLU A 236 0.62 -16.02 -11.64
C GLU A 236 0.65 -15.08 -12.85
N SER A 237 -0.20 -14.04 -12.86
CA SER A 237 -0.45 -13.23 -14.05
C SER A 237 -0.04 -11.76 -13.93
N TYR A 238 0.30 -11.30 -12.72
CA TYR A 238 0.73 -9.93 -12.49
C TYR A 238 2.19 -9.86 -12.06
N ASN A 239 3.02 -9.14 -12.81
CA ASN A 239 4.45 -9.02 -12.53
C ASN A 239 4.73 -8.39 -11.17
N GLY A 240 5.49 -9.11 -10.34
CA GLY A 240 5.85 -8.68 -8.99
C GLY A 240 4.76 -8.95 -7.94
N ALA A 241 3.71 -9.73 -8.24
CA ALA A 241 2.65 -10.09 -7.28
C ALA A 241 3.23 -10.80 -6.04
N THR A 242 2.84 -10.34 -4.83
CA THR A 242 3.33 -10.88 -3.54
C THR A 242 2.22 -11.33 -2.59
N GLY A 243 0.96 -11.01 -2.84
CA GLY A 243 -0.18 -11.39 -1.99
C GLY A 243 -1.40 -10.51 -2.29
N VAL A 244 -2.36 -10.31 -1.43
CA VAL A 244 -2.49 -10.63 0.00
C VAL A 244 -3.72 -11.52 0.23
N LYS A 245 -4.96 -10.99 0.02
CA LYS A 245 -6.19 -11.69 0.36
C LYS A 245 -7.40 -11.21 -0.44
N THR A 246 -8.24 -12.16 -0.85
CA THR A 246 -9.56 -11.89 -1.43
C THR A 246 -10.65 -11.99 -0.38
N GLY A 247 -11.77 -11.31 -0.62
CA GLY A 247 -12.97 -11.40 0.20
C GLY A 247 -14.25 -11.37 -0.63
N ARG A 248 -15.29 -12.06 -0.17
CA ARG A 248 -16.65 -11.98 -0.73
C ARG A 248 -17.66 -12.37 0.32
N THR A 249 -18.70 -11.55 0.47
CA THR A 249 -19.97 -11.88 1.12
C THR A 249 -21.11 -11.18 0.38
N LEU A 250 -22.35 -11.42 0.77
CA LEU A 250 -23.49 -10.70 0.19
C LEU A 250 -23.44 -9.21 0.56
N GLN A 251 -23.04 -8.89 1.79
CA GLN A 251 -22.98 -7.51 2.28
C GLN A 251 -21.74 -6.76 1.75
N ALA A 252 -20.59 -7.44 1.66
CA ALA A 252 -19.35 -6.81 1.23
C ALA A 252 -19.24 -6.61 -0.28
N GLY A 253 -19.93 -7.42 -1.09
CA GLY A 253 -19.62 -7.57 -2.51
C GLY A 253 -18.30 -8.32 -2.69
N PHE A 254 -17.57 -8.05 -3.77
CA PHE A 254 -16.26 -8.63 -4.02
C PHE A 254 -15.18 -7.63 -3.59
N SER A 255 -14.22 -8.10 -2.81
CA SER A 255 -13.11 -7.31 -2.28
C SER A 255 -11.78 -8.01 -2.51
N HIS A 256 -10.70 -7.24 -2.59
CA HIS A 256 -9.35 -7.74 -2.80
C HIS A 256 -8.32 -6.79 -2.19
N VAL A 257 -7.36 -7.32 -1.48
CA VAL A 257 -6.11 -6.63 -1.18
C VAL A 257 -5.04 -7.32 -1.99
N MET A 258 -4.41 -6.56 -2.87
CA MET A 258 -3.32 -7.02 -3.72
C MET A 258 -2.05 -6.28 -3.35
N SER A 259 -0.92 -6.99 -3.21
CA SER A 259 0.40 -6.40 -3.12
C SER A 259 1.27 -6.83 -4.27
N ALA A 260 2.16 -5.93 -4.67
CA ALA A 260 3.19 -6.22 -5.66
C ALA A 260 4.45 -5.39 -5.36
N GLU A 261 5.61 -5.97 -5.69
CA GLU A 261 6.91 -5.33 -5.51
C GLU A 261 7.68 -5.34 -6.83
N ARG A 262 8.26 -4.18 -7.19
CA ARG A 262 9.14 -4.01 -8.35
C ARG A 262 10.31 -3.11 -7.96
N ASP A 263 11.52 -3.58 -8.19
CA ASP A 263 12.75 -2.82 -7.90
C ASP A 263 12.79 -2.24 -6.46
N GLY A 264 12.37 -3.05 -5.47
CA GLY A 264 12.28 -2.67 -4.06
C GLY A 264 11.16 -1.67 -3.74
N PHE A 265 10.26 -1.39 -4.67
CA PHE A 265 9.07 -0.58 -4.46
C PHE A 265 7.84 -1.47 -4.32
N GLU A 266 7.34 -1.58 -3.10
CA GLU A 266 6.14 -2.35 -2.78
C GLU A 266 4.90 -1.45 -2.72
N LEU A 267 3.83 -1.90 -3.38
CA LEU A 267 2.53 -1.25 -3.41
C LEU A 267 1.42 -2.20 -2.95
N PHE A 268 0.42 -1.63 -2.28
CA PHE A 268 -0.80 -2.30 -1.84
C PHE A 268 -2.01 -1.63 -2.49
N ALA A 269 -2.78 -2.39 -3.24
CA ALA A 269 -4.08 -1.96 -3.77
C ALA A 269 -5.20 -2.60 -2.93
N VAL A 270 -5.97 -1.77 -2.23
CA VAL A 270 -7.17 -2.18 -1.48
C VAL A 270 -8.39 -1.86 -2.32
N VAL A 271 -9.18 -2.88 -2.65
CA VAL A 271 -10.39 -2.82 -3.46
C VAL A 271 -11.55 -3.37 -2.65
N LEU A 272 -12.57 -2.55 -2.36
CA LEU A 272 -13.71 -2.93 -1.55
C LEU A 272 -15.03 -2.68 -2.28
N GLY A 273 -15.88 -3.71 -2.33
CA GLY A 273 -17.27 -3.56 -2.75
C GLY A 273 -17.47 -3.48 -4.25
N THR A 274 -16.73 -4.22 -5.07
CA THR A 274 -17.06 -4.40 -6.48
C THR A 274 -18.26 -5.34 -6.66
N THR A 275 -19.00 -5.16 -7.75
CA THR A 275 -20.22 -5.93 -8.00
C THR A 275 -19.98 -7.26 -8.71
N GLN A 276 -18.81 -7.43 -9.36
CA GLN A 276 -18.49 -8.61 -10.16
C GLN A 276 -17.19 -9.27 -9.71
N TYR A 277 -17.14 -10.60 -9.88
CA TYR A 277 -16.01 -11.42 -9.44
C TYR A 277 -14.66 -10.97 -10.01
N LEU A 278 -14.56 -10.75 -11.31
CA LEU A 278 -13.31 -10.41 -11.98
C LEU A 278 -12.94 -8.93 -11.81
N THR A 279 -13.92 -8.06 -11.60
CA THR A 279 -13.70 -6.61 -11.50
C THR A 279 -12.71 -6.25 -10.39
N ARG A 280 -12.78 -6.92 -9.22
CA ARG A 280 -11.84 -6.69 -8.11
C ARG A 280 -10.37 -6.92 -8.49
N PHE A 281 -10.11 -7.85 -9.41
CA PHE A 281 -8.75 -8.14 -9.89
C PHE A 281 -8.27 -7.10 -10.91
N PHE A 282 -9.15 -6.72 -11.84
CA PHE A 282 -8.84 -5.67 -12.83
C PHE A 282 -8.59 -4.33 -12.13
N GLU A 283 -9.42 -3.96 -11.17
CA GLU A 283 -9.27 -2.69 -10.45
C GLU A 283 -8.02 -2.67 -9.56
N ALA A 284 -7.69 -3.77 -8.88
CA ALA A 284 -6.43 -3.90 -8.16
C ALA A 284 -5.22 -3.74 -9.08
N ARG A 285 -5.27 -4.36 -10.28
CA ARG A 285 -4.24 -4.21 -11.30
C ARG A 285 -4.13 -2.76 -11.78
N PHE A 286 -5.25 -2.09 -12.09
CA PHE A 286 -5.25 -0.69 -12.54
C PHE A 286 -4.62 0.24 -11.50
N LEU A 287 -4.95 0.06 -10.22
CA LEU A 287 -4.33 0.83 -9.15
C LEU A 287 -2.81 0.61 -9.07
N LEU A 288 -2.36 -0.65 -9.11
CA LEU A 288 -0.94 -0.97 -9.08
C LEU A 288 -0.21 -0.43 -10.32
N ASP A 289 -0.77 -0.61 -11.52
CA ASP A 289 -0.20 -0.10 -12.76
C ASP A 289 -0.11 1.44 -12.73
N PHE A 290 -1.13 2.13 -12.20
CA PHE A 290 -1.10 3.57 -11.97
C PHE A 290 0.05 3.96 -11.03
N GLY A 291 0.18 3.27 -9.89
CA GLY A 291 1.24 3.55 -8.92
C GLY A 291 2.64 3.35 -9.50
N PHE A 292 2.90 2.21 -10.11
CA PHE A 292 4.20 1.92 -10.74
C PHE A 292 4.52 2.82 -11.93
N THR A 293 3.50 3.36 -12.61
CA THR A 293 3.69 4.26 -13.76
C THR A 293 3.99 5.69 -13.32
N HIS A 294 3.26 6.21 -12.33
CA HIS A 294 3.24 7.64 -12.01
C HIS A 294 4.05 8.03 -10.78
N PHE A 295 4.40 7.06 -9.89
CA PHE A 295 5.27 7.33 -8.76
C PHE A 295 6.70 6.88 -9.10
N ARG A 296 7.50 7.83 -9.60
CA ARG A 296 8.85 7.59 -10.11
C ARG A 296 9.92 8.06 -9.14
N GLU A 297 11.02 7.33 -9.12
CA GLU A 297 12.22 7.81 -8.45
C GLU A 297 12.77 9.05 -9.15
N GLN A 298 13.02 10.10 -8.37
CA GLN A 298 13.68 11.30 -8.83
C GLN A 298 14.82 11.63 -7.88
N LYS A 299 16.01 11.77 -8.44
CA LYS A 299 17.18 12.25 -7.73
C LYS A 299 17.06 13.74 -7.56
N LEU A 300 16.91 14.21 -6.32
CA LEU A 300 16.71 15.61 -5.98
C LEU A 300 18.03 16.32 -5.66
N ALA A 301 18.96 15.63 -5.01
CA ALA A 301 20.24 16.15 -4.62
C ALA A 301 21.35 15.14 -4.85
N LEU A 302 22.55 15.67 -5.06
CA LEU A 302 23.81 14.96 -5.08
C LEU A 302 24.68 15.53 -3.97
N GLU A 303 25.21 14.67 -3.11
CA GLU A 303 26.18 15.04 -2.11
C GLU A 303 27.35 15.86 -2.72
N ASN A 304 27.85 16.82 -1.99
CA ASN A 304 28.94 17.73 -2.42
C ASN A 304 28.62 18.63 -3.63
N THR A 305 27.36 18.67 -4.11
CA THR A 305 26.96 19.67 -5.13
C THR A 305 26.97 21.06 -4.53
N VAL A 306 27.87 21.92 -5.01
CA VAL A 306 27.97 23.31 -4.55
C VAL A 306 26.78 24.12 -5.06
N VAL A 307 26.02 24.73 -4.14
CA VAL A 307 24.80 25.49 -4.45
C VAL A 307 24.97 27.00 -4.23
N GLY A 308 26.02 27.41 -3.55
CA GLY A 308 26.25 28.83 -3.30
C GLY A 308 27.45 29.12 -2.42
N ARG A 309 27.46 30.32 -1.84
CA ARG A 309 28.50 30.77 -0.95
C ARG A 309 27.89 31.53 0.23
N ALA A 310 28.35 31.22 1.44
CA ALA A 310 28.06 31.97 2.67
C ALA A 310 29.16 33.01 2.93
N ARG A 311 28.81 34.16 3.50
CA ARG A 311 29.75 35.15 3.94
C ARG A 311 30.29 34.82 5.34
N VAL A 312 31.54 35.15 5.58
CA VAL A 312 32.13 35.02 6.92
C VAL A 312 31.99 36.35 7.63
N ILE A 313 31.07 36.45 8.60
CA ILE A 313 30.65 37.72 9.25
C ILE A 313 31.83 38.51 9.82
N ASN A 314 32.74 37.81 10.49
CA ASN A 314 33.92 38.44 11.11
C ASN A 314 35.16 38.45 10.20
N PHE A 315 35.01 38.11 8.92
CA PHE A 315 36.05 38.10 7.91
C PHE A 315 35.46 38.48 6.54
N PRO A 316 35.00 39.75 6.36
CA PRO A 316 34.13 40.17 5.23
C PRO A 316 34.67 39.87 3.83
N ASP A 317 35.99 39.74 3.67
CA ASP A 317 36.64 39.47 2.38
C ASP A 317 36.69 37.95 2.07
N ARG A 318 36.16 37.14 2.98
CA ARG A 318 36.13 35.68 2.83
C ARG A 318 34.69 35.17 2.66
N THR A 319 34.57 34.17 1.81
CA THR A 319 33.36 33.38 1.66
C THR A 319 33.72 31.92 1.75
N VAL A 320 32.78 31.09 2.20
CA VAL A 320 32.87 29.64 2.16
C VAL A 320 31.87 29.10 1.18
N GLN A 321 32.25 28.12 0.35
CA GLN A 321 31.33 27.41 -0.52
C GLN A 321 30.48 26.49 0.32
N VAL A 322 29.18 26.43 -0.01
CA VAL A 322 28.22 25.53 0.63
C VAL A 322 27.70 24.54 -0.39
N ALA A 323 27.59 23.28 0.05
CA ALA A 323 27.19 22.18 -0.78
C ALA A 323 26.11 21.31 -0.08
N MET A 324 25.40 20.51 -0.86
CA MET A 324 24.48 19.50 -0.36
C MET A 324 25.21 18.53 0.57
N SER A 325 24.63 18.20 1.72
CA SER A 325 25.23 17.30 2.72
C SER A 325 25.13 15.82 2.36
N GLU A 326 24.18 15.45 1.50
CA GLU A 326 23.86 14.06 1.18
C GLU A 326 23.18 13.90 -0.18
N ASP A 327 23.21 12.66 -0.70
CA ASP A 327 22.39 12.24 -1.85
C ASP A 327 20.94 12.07 -1.40
N VAL A 328 19.99 12.64 -2.14
CA VAL A 328 18.56 12.42 -1.89
C VAL A 328 17.85 11.99 -3.15
N THR A 329 17.23 10.82 -3.05
CA THR A 329 16.35 10.26 -4.08
C THR A 329 14.99 9.99 -3.44
N LEU A 330 13.92 10.54 -4.02
CA LEU A 330 12.55 10.34 -3.55
C LEU A 330 11.68 9.79 -4.67
N ARG A 331 10.67 9.02 -4.28
CA ARG A 331 9.57 8.68 -5.19
C ARG A 331 8.51 9.77 -5.14
N VAL A 332 8.29 10.39 -6.28
CA VAL A 332 7.39 11.53 -6.44
C VAL A 332 6.34 11.25 -7.48
N LEU A 333 5.14 11.85 -7.31
CA LEU A 333 4.09 11.78 -8.31
C LEU A 333 4.46 12.69 -9.50
N ASP A 334 4.71 12.10 -10.69
CA ASP A 334 5.07 12.86 -11.89
C ASP A 334 3.94 13.79 -12.38
N LEU A 335 2.69 13.44 -12.07
CA LEU A 335 1.50 14.22 -12.38
C LEU A 335 1.34 15.48 -11.51
N ALA A 336 2.08 15.60 -10.41
CA ALA A 336 1.99 16.74 -9.50
C ALA A 336 2.76 17.99 -9.99
N GLY A 337 3.30 17.98 -11.21
CA GLY A 337 4.05 19.09 -11.79
C GLY A 337 5.51 19.16 -11.32
N SER A 338 6.18 20.27 -11.64
CA SER A 338 7.61 20.46 -11.35
C SER A 338 7.91 20.54 -9.85
N ILE A 339 9.11 20.10 -9.50
CA ILE A 339 9.66 20.30 -8.16
C ILE A 339 10.44 21.60 -8.16
N GLU A 340 10.08 22.50 -7.25
CA GLU A 340 10.74 23.78 -7.03
C GLU A 340 11.80 23.63 -5.94
N GLN A 341 12.91 24.37 -6.06
CA GLN A 341 13.97 24.42 -5.07
C GLN A 341 14.00 25.81 -4.42
N SER A 342 14.02 25.87 -3.10
CA SER A 342 14.27 27.07 -2.32
C SER A 342 15.55 26.87 -1.51
N ILE A 343 16.58 27.70 -1.77
CA ILE A 343 17.90 27.63 -1.15
C ILE A 343 18.01 28.74 -0.11
N GLU A 344 18.24 28.35 1.14
CA GLU A 344 18.49 29.24 2.26
C GLU A 344 19.94 29.07 2.74
N ILE A 345 20.81 30.07 2.54
CA ILE A 345 22.22 30.06 2.97
C ILE A 345 22.38 31.01 4.14
N GLU A 346 22.96 30.53 5.21
CA GLU A 346 23.24 31.30 6.41
C GLU A 346 24.69 31.76 6.45
N ASP A 347 24.88 33.04 6.77
CA ASP A 347 26.20 33.62 7.02
C ASP A 347 26.70 33.18 8.41
N ALA A 348 27.97 32.80 8.55
CA ALA A 348 28.51 32.28 9.79
C ALA A 348 29.76 33.05 10.23
N ARG A 349 30.14 32.89 11.49
CA ARG A 349 31.39 33.42 12.05
C ARG A 349 32.49 32.35 11.98
N SER A 350 33.73 32.78 11.62
CA SER A 350 34.87 31.87 11.76
C SER A 350 35.19 31.61 13.25
N PRO A 351 35.75 30.48 13.64
CA PRO A 351 36.20 29.42 12.74
C PRO A 351 35.02 28.63 12.18
N ILE A 352 35.08 28.26 10.90
CA ILE A 352 34.13 27.37 10.22
C ILE A 352 34.91 26.12 9.88
N ARG A 353 34.33 24.96 10.10
CA ARG A 353 34.92 23.67 9.72
C ARG A 353 34.15 23.06 8.54
N ARG A 354 34.85 22.33 7.72
CA ARG A 354 34.24 21.51 6.67
C ARG A 354 33.19 20.59 7.31
N GLY A 355 31.97 20.60 6.78
CA GLY A 355 30.83 19.85 7.31
C GLY A 355 29.95 20.66 8.29
N ASP A 356 30.33 21.85 8.70
CA ASP A 356 29.46 22.72 9.51
C ASP A 356 28.21 23.08 8.70
N GLU A 357 27.04 23.01 9.33
CA GLU A 357 25.78 23.37 8.71
C GLU A 357 25.70 24.86 8.43
N MET A 358 25.35 25.22 7.19
CA MET A 358 25.38 26.57 6.65
C MET A 358 24.06 26.96 5.99
N GLY A 359 22.96 26.30 6.33
CA GLY A 359 21.64 26.51 5.76
C GLY A 359 20.98 25.25 5.25
N GLN A 360 20.01 25.42 4.38
CA GLN A 360 19.20 24.29 3.89
C GLN A 360 18.70 24.51 2.46
N VAL A 361 18.37 23.42 1.78
CA VAL A 361 17.57 23.42 0.54
C VAL A 361 16.24 22.76 0.82
N ASN A 362 15.15 23.43 0.48
CA ASN A 362 13.81 22.89 0.54
C ASN A 362 13.36 22.53 -0.88
N PHE A 363 12.88 21.30 -1.07
CA PHE A 363 12.24 20.84 -2.29
C PHE A 363 10.73 20.85 -2.08
N VAL A 364 10.03 21.57 -2.95
CA VAL A 364 8.59 21.79 -2.84
C VAL A 364 7.90 21.33 -4.12
N GLN A 365 6.85 20.53 -3.99
CA GLN A 365 5.99 20.14 -5.10
C GLN A 365 4.55 20.57 -4.76
N ARG A 366 3.93 21.38 -5.61
CA ARG A 366 2.59 21.96 -5.38
C ARG A 366 2.43 22.67 -4.03
N GLY A 367 3.43 23.43 -3.60
CA GLY A 367 3.41 24.12 -2.31
C GLY A 367 3.61 23.23 -1.08
N ARG A 368 3.77 21.93 -1.26
CA ARG A 368 4.08 20.96 -0.19
C ARG A 368 5.57 20.68 -0.14
N LEU A 369 6.16 20.80 1.04
CA LEU A 369 7.55 20.39 1.27
C LEU A 369 7.67 18.87 1.15
N ILE A 370 8.48 18.40 0.19
CA ILE A 370 8.74 16.97 -0.05
C ILE A 370 10.10 16.50 0.46
N ALA A 371 11.08 17.41 0.54
CA ALA A 371 12.38 17.13 1.16
C ALA A 371 13.02 18.42 1.67
N ARG A 372 13.86 18.29 2.70
CA ARG A 372 14.74 19.32 3.23
C ARG A 372 16.12 18.73 3.43
N ILE A 373 17.14 19.38 2.88
CA ILE A 373 18.52 18.91 2.88
C ILE A 373 19.40 19.99 3.50
N PRO A 374 20.19 19.67 4.53
CA PRO A 374 21.17 20.60 5.07
C PRO A 374 22.22 20.97 4.03
N LEU A 375 22.68 22.22 4.09
CA LEU A 375 23.83 22.71 3.37
C LEU A 375 25.02 22.76 4.30
N VAL A 376 26.17 22.28 3.84
CA VAL A 376 27.38 22.22 4.66
C VAL A 376 28.56 22.98 4.03
N ALA A 377 29.44 23.48 4.87
CA ALA A 377 30.70 24.10 4.45
C ALA A 377 31.60 23.07 3.75
N THR A 378 32.16 23.42 2.60
CA THR A 378 33.06 22.55 1.83
C THR A 378 34.50 22.62 2.24
N GLN A 379 34.90 23.65 3.03
CA GLN A 379 36.28 23.91 3.45
C GLN A 379 36.31 24.58 4.81
N ASP A 380 37.48 24.49 5.45
CA ASP A 380 37.76 25.20 6.69
C ASP A 380 38.02 26.70 6.44
N VAL A 381 37.56 27.53 7.35
CA VAL A 381 37.91 28.96 7.44
C VAL A 381 38.32 29.25 8.87
N ASP A 382 39.63 29.40 9.10
CA ASP A 382 40.18 29.74 10.41
C ASP A 382 39.92 31.21 10.80
N ASN A 383 40.03 31.51 12.09
CA ASN A 383 39.96 32.89 12.54
C ASN A 383 41.07 33.72 11.89
N PRO A 384 40.76 34.97 11.50
CA PRO A 384 41.80 35.86 11.03
C PRO A 384 42.82 36.14 12.15
N PHE A 385 44.08 36.36 11.76
CA PHE A 385 45.12 36.78 12.72
C PHE A 385 44.65 38.01 13.51
N PHE A 386 45.00 38.15 14.80
CA PHE A 386 44.37 39.09 15.72
C PHE A 386 44.39 40.56 15.25
N LEU A 387 45.48 41.03 14.55
CA LEU A 387 45.56 42.38 13.98
C LEU A 387 44.54 42.58 12.84
N VAL A 388 44.30 41.54 12.04
CA VAL A 388 43.31 41.55 10.97
C VAL A 388 41.92 41.54 11.56
N GLN A 389 41.69 40.78 12.63
CA GLN A 389 40.44 40.74 13.39
C GLN A 389 40.11 42.14 13.96
N TRP A 390 41.09 42.79 14.56
CA TRP A 390 40.92 44.15 15.09
C TRP A 390 40.54 45.14 13.98
N TYR A 391 41.24 45.12 12.84
CA TYR A 391 40.93 45.93 11.67
C TYR A 391 39.49 45.72 11.17
N TYR A 392 39.06 44.50 10.99
CA TYR A 392 37.69 44.18 10.54
C TYR A 392 36.65 44.61 11.57
N ASN A 393 36.86 44.38 12.84
CA ASN A 393 35.97 44.87 13.90
C ASN A 393 35.81 46.40 13.85
N PHE A 394 36.87 47.10 13.59
CA PHE A 394 36.84 48.59 13.40
C PHE A 394 36.05 48.98 12.15
N VAL A 395 36.30 48.34 11.01
CA VAL A 395 35.60 48.61 9.73
C VAL A 395 34.12 48.31 9.83
N ILE A 396 33.73 47.16 10.45
CA ILE A 396 32.32 46.78 10.65
C ILE A 396 31.64 47.83 11.56
N ALA A 397 32.25 48.21 12.65
CA ALA A 397 31.71 49.21 13.56
C ALA A 397 31.57 50.61 12.90
N TRP A 398 32.45 50.93 11.94
CA TRP A 398 32.39 52.21 11.22
C TRP A 398 31.36 52.24 10.09
N ARG A 399 31.16 51.10 9.41
CA ARG A 399 30.12 50.96 8.34
C ARG A 399 28.72 50.78 8.87
N GLY A 400 28.55 50.39 10.12
CA GLY A 400 27.24 50.20 10.78
C GLY A 400 26.70 51.47 11.44
N ARG A 401 27.37 52.61 11.24
CA ARG A 401 26.91 53.97 11.57
C ARG A 401 26.51 54.70 10.27
#